data_1d5cd3e5ee7fca8967bdf191a23dc2fd
#
_entry.id   1d5cd3e5ee7fca8967bdf191a23dc2fd
#
_cell.length_a   1.000
_cell.length_b   1.000
_cell.length_c   1.000
_cell.angle_alpha   90.00
_cell.angle_beta   90.00
_cell.angle_gamma   90.00
#
_symmetry.space_group_name_H-M   'P 1'
#
loop_
_entity.id
_entity.type
_entity.pdbx_description
1 polymer ?
#
loop_
_entity_poly.entity_id
_entity_poly.type
_entity_poly.pdbx_seq_one_letter_code
_entity_poly.pdbx_strand_id
1 'polypeptide(L)'
;AAGAAIIGTLNMEEAALGAKTDNPFFGATQNPHRIGYTPGGSSGGSAAAVAAGLCDVALGTDTMGSVRIPAAYCGIYGLKPTHGAISQDGLEITEATLDSIGPLARSLEDLEACSRILMDLKDPQAIDNIVLLENLGDVECESSVLENYRKACAAVNAVDSFSLPYPLTRIRYAGFISTSLALSKSLAELIAKNPDGISDHLKYLMTFGPKRSPSDLAEDRKILAEVSDVV
;
A
#
# COMPACT_ATOMS: atom_id res chain seq x y z
N ALA A 1 18.73 0.38 19.91
CA ALA A 1 18.99 0.37 18.46
C ALA A 1 19.29 -1.07 18.05
N ALA A 2 18.60 -1.58 17.02
CA ALA A 2 18.69 -2.97 16.58
C ALA A 2 19.92 -3.28 15.68
N GLY A 3 20.85 -2.32 15.55
CA GLY A 3 22.08 -2.48 14.77
C GLY A 3 21.95 -2.19 13.27
N ALA A 4 20.78 -1.80 12.79
CA ALA A 4 20.59 -1.41 11.39
C ALA A 4 21.28 -0.06 11.09
N ALA A 5 21.93 0.04 9.92
CA ALA A 5 22.48 1.30 9.42
C ALA A 5 21.44 1.99 8.52
N ILE A 6 21.03 3.20 8.90
CA ILE A 6 20.16 4.02 8.06
C ILE A 6 21.06 4.73 7.04
N ILE A 7 20.86 4.43 5.73
CA ILE A 7 21.70 4.94 4.65
C ILE A 7 21.07 6.11 3.88
N GLY A 8 19.78 6.38 4.07
CA GLY A 8 19.11 7.50 3.42
C GLY A 8 17.61 7.42 3.47
N THR A 9 16.98 8.37 2.77
CA THR A 9 15.53 8.44 2.50
C THR A 9 15.27 8.14 1.03
N LEU A 10 14.06 7.71 0.73
CA LEU A 10 13.69 7.21 -0.59
C LEU A 10 12.50 8.00 -1.14
N ASN A 11 12.42 8.08 -2.48
CA ASN A 11 11.32 8.77 -3.15
C ASN A 11 10.00 8.01 -2.95
N MET A 12 8.91 8.75 -2.94
CA MET A 12 7.57 8.21 -2.82
C MET A 12 6.57 9.05 -3.63
N GLU A 13 5.38 8.54 -3.83
CA GLU A 13 4.28 9.33 -4.35
C GLU A 13 3.97 10.49 -3.40
N GLU A 14 3.60 11.63 -3.93
CA GLU A 14 3.27 12.81 -3.15
C GLU A 14 2.13 12.53 -2.15
N ALA A 15 2.37 12.80 -0.86
CA ALA A 15 1.45 12.52 0.25
C ALA A 15 0.89 11.09 0.27
N ALA A 16 1.63 10.12 -0.25
CA ALA A 16 1.23 8.71 -0.37
C ALA A 16 -0.07 8.45 -1.17
N LEU A 17 -0.64 9.45 -1.85
CA LEU A 17 -1.89 9.35 -2.60
C LEU A 17 -1.65 9.09 -4.09
N GLY A 18 -1.29 7.86 -4.41
CA GLY A 18 -1.07 7.37 -5.78
C GLY A 18 -0.28 6.08 -5.82
N ALA A 19 -0.12 5.49 -7.00
CA ALA A 19 0.45 4.17 -7.17
C ALA A 19 1.56 4.11 -8.23
N LYS A 20 2.20 5.24 -8.56
CA LYS A 20 3.22 5.32 -9.62
C LYS A 20 4.60 5.72 -9.12
N THR A 21 4.67 6.47 -8.04
CA THR A 21 5.89 7.14 -7.55
C THR A 21 6.47 8.09 -8.61
N ASP A 22 5.55 8.91 -9.15
CA ASP A 22 5.84 10.02 -10.06
C ASP A 22 5.71 11.33 -9.29
N ASN A 23 6.72 11.63 -8.48
CA ASN A 23 6.68 12.77 -7.58
C ASN A 23 7.03 14.06 -8.34
N PRO A 24 6.18 15.11 -8.34
CA PRO A 24 6.41 16.32 -9.10
C PRO A 24 7.60 17.15 -8.60
N PHE A 25 8.05 16.93 -7.36
CA PHE A 25 9.16 17.66 -6.76
C PHE A 25 10.50 16.90 -6.84
N PHE A 26 10.45 15.57 -6.84
CA PHE A 26 11.64 14.70 -6.81
C PHE A 26 11.80 13.88 -8.10
N GLY A 27 10.84 13.95 -9.01
CA GLY A 27 10.83 13.19 -10.26
C GLY A 27 10.29 11.78 -10.13
N ALA A 28 10.16 11.11 -11.28
CA ALA A 28 9.65 9.76 -11.36
C ALA A 28 10.71 8.73 -11.00
N THR A 29 10.35 7.80 -10.12
CA THR A 29 11.17 6.62 -9.85
C THR A 29 10.94 5.57 -10.96
N GLN A 30 12.02 4.94 -11.39
CA GLN A 30 12.01 3.93 -12.45
C GLN A 30 12.01 2.52 -11.87
N ASN A 31 11.33 1.58 -12.51
CA ASN A 31 11.43 0.17 -12.17
C ASN A 31 12.82 -0.35 -12.59
N PRO A 32 13.65 -0.88 -11.67
CA PRO A 32 15.02 -1.30 -12.01
C PRO A 32 15.08 -2.47 -12.98
N HIS A 33 14.04 -3.30 -13.07
CA HIS A 33 13.96 -4.40 -14.03
C HIS A 33 13.56 -3.95 -15.44
N ARG A 34 12.91 -2.77 -15.55
CA ARG A 34 12.45 -2.24 -16.83
C ARG A 34 12.39 -0.71 -16.80
N ILE A 35 13.47 -0.09 -17.22
CA ILE A 35 13.55 1.38 -17.31
C ILE A 35 12.45 1.91 -18.22
N GLY A 36 11.84 3.04 -17.84
CA GLY A 36 10.65 3.62 -18.49
C GLY A 36 9.32 3.14 -17.91
N TYR A 37 9.34 2.17 -17.01
CA TYR A 37 8.15 1.70 -16.30
C TYR A 37 8.16 2.14 -14.84
N THR A 38 6.95 2.29 -14.29
CA THR A 38 6.78 2.62 -12.88
C THR A 38 7.21 1.44 -11.98
N PRO A 39 7.81 1.70 -10.82
CA PRO A 39 8.03 0.68 -9.79
C PRO A 39 6.78 0.37 -8.97
N GLY A 40 5.63 0.97 -9.31
CA GLY A 40 4.48 1.01 -8.43
C GLY A 40 4.57 2.12 -7.39
N GLY A 41 3.64 2.18 -6.45
CA GLY A 41 3.58 3.22 -5.42
C GLY A 41 2.54 2.91 -4.31
N SER A 42 2.56 3.76 -3.31
CA SER A 42 3.29 5.02 -3.10
C SER A 42 4.74 4.82 -2.65
N SER A 43 5.15 3.68 -2.10
CA SER A 43 6.52 3.39 -1.63
C SER A 43 7.42 2.85 -2.76
N GLY A 44 7.31 3.40 -3.98
CA GLY A 44 8.03 2.88 -5.15
C GLY A 44 9.55 3.09 -5.08
N GLY A 45 10.02 4.16 -4.44
CA GLY A 45 11.45 4.36 -4.20
C GLY A 45 12.04 3.29 -3.29
N SER A 46 11.28 2.89 -2.24
CA SER A 46 11.67 1.80 -1.33
C SER A 46 11.80 0.48 -2.08
N ALA A 47 10.80 0.13 -2.89
CA ALA A 47 10.84 -1.10 -3.67
C ALA A 47 11.96 -1.08 -4.74
N ALA A 48 12.12 0.03 -5.45
CA ALA A 48 13.14 0.16 -6.48
C ALA A 48 14.55 0.06 -5.89
N ALA A 49 14.82 0.70 -4.75
CA ALA A 49 16.12 0.64 -4.08
C ALA A 49 16.48 -0.78 -3.64
N VAL A 50 15.55 -1.50 -3.03
CA VAL A 50 15.73 -2.90 -2.62
C VAL A 50 15.95 -3.78 -3.85
N ALA A 51 15.10 -3.67 -4.87
CA ALA A 51 15.22 -4.47 -6.10
C ALA A 51 16.53 -4.23 -6.86
N ALA A 52 17.02 -2.98 -6.85
CA ALA A 52 18.31 -2.61 -7.46
C ALA A 52 19.52 -3.01 -6.60
N GLY A 53 19.33 -3.54 -5.39
CA GLY A 53 20.44 -3.89 -4.48
C GLY A 53 21.14 -2.71 -3.82
N LEU A 54 20.51 -1.55 -3.77
CA LEU A 54 21.06 -0.36 -3.10
C LEU A 54 20.95 -0.45 -1.56
N CYS A 55 20.03 -1.24 -1.06
CA CYS A 55 19.89 -1.58 0.34
C CYS A 55 19.28 -3.00 0.46
N ASP A 56 19.47 -3.63 1.62
CA ASP A 56 18.94 -4.96 1.90
C ASP A 56 17.44 -4.88 2.24
N VAL A 57 17.06 -3.88 3.04
CA VAL A 57 15.70 -3.64 3.52
C VAL A 57 15.35 -2.16 3.37
N ALA A 58 14.11 -1.88 3.06
CA ALA A 58 13.55 -0.54 3.14
C ALA A 58 12.21 -0.57 3.88
N LEU A 59 11.83 0.56 4.48
CA LEU A 59 10.49 0.76 5.03
C LEU A 59 9.62 1.51 4.03
N GLY A 60 8.36 1.18 4.03
CA GLY A 60 7.32 1.89 3.29
C GLY A 60 6.07 2.03 4.14
N THR A 61 5.04 2.64 3.58
CA THR A 61 3.71 2.75 4.18
C THR A 61 2.67 2.17 3.24
N ASP A 62 1.63 1.58 3.80
CA ASP A 62 0.56 0.94 3.05
C ASP A 62 -0.81 1.36 3.59
N THR A 63 -1.51 2.19 2.86
CA THR A 63 -2.88 2.60 3.14
C THR A 63 -3.86 1.72 2.35
N MET A 64 -3.58 1.51 1.04
CA MET A 64 -4.42 0.72 0.13
C MET A 64 -3.59 -0.14 -0.83
N GLY A 65 -2.40 -0.56 -0.42
CA GLY A 65 -1.50 -1.39 -1.23
C GLY A 65 -0.11 -0.80 -1.42
N SER A 66 0.22 0.33 -0.79
CA SER A 66 1.42 1.13 -1.11
C SER A 66 2.77 0.51 -0.71
N VAL A 67 2.81 -0.61 0.00
CA VAL A 67 3.97 -1.51 0.16
C VAL A 67 3.86 -2.69 -0.81
N ARG A 68 2.68 -3.30 -0.88
CA ARG A 68 2.42 -4.53 -1.64
C ARG A 68 2.45 -4.32 -3.16
N ILE A 69 1.89 -3.21 -3.65
CA ILE A 69 1.91 -2.86 -5.08
C ILE A 69 3.35 -2.71 -5.58
N PRO A 70 4.20 -1.84 -4.99
CA PRO A 70 5.55 -1.69 -5.48
C PRO A 70 6.42 -2.95 -5.27
N ALA A 71 6.18 -3.73 -4.21
CA ALA A 71 6.84 -5.02 -4.04
C ALA A 71 6.53 -5.97 -5.19
N ALA A 72 5.26 -6.09 -5.59
CA ALA A 72 4.82 -6.90 -6.72
C ALA A 72 5.42 -6.40 -8.06
N TYR A 73 5.46 -5.09 -8.29
CA TYR A 73 5.98 -4.50 -9.52
C TYR A 73 7.49 -4.65 -9.66
N CYS A 74 8.22 -4.65 -8.54
CA CYS A 74 9.66 -4.78 -8.49
C CYS A 74 10.14 -6.20 -8.20
N GLY A 75 9.24 -7.20 -8.08
CA GLY A 75 9.59 -8.60 -7.89
C GLY A 75 10.33 -8.87 -6.58
N ILE A 76 9.96 -8.20 -5.51
CA ILE A 76 10.52 -8.35 -4.15
C ILE A 76 9.43 -8.68 -3.14
N TYR A 77 9.81 -8.96 -1.91
CA TYR A 77 8.87 -9.20 -0.83
C TYR A 77 8.48 -7.89 -0.14
N GLY A 78 7.18 -7.73 0.14
CA GLY A 78 6.65 -6.61 0.90
C GLY A 78 5.58 -7.08 1.88
N LEU A 79 5.70 -6.71 3.14
CA LEU A 79 4.75 -7.10 4.18
C LEU A 79 3.93 -5.88 4.64
N LYS A 80 2.61 -5.97 4.50
CA LYS A 80 1.68 -5.13 5.25
C LYS A 80 1.20 -5.92 6.46
N PRO A 81 1.64 -5.60 7.68
CA PRO A 81 1.21 -6.30 8.89
C PRO A 81 -0.24 -5.95 9.23
N THR A 82 -0.79 -6.63 10.21
CA THR A 82 -2.06 -6.24 10.84
C THR A 82 -1.96 -4.77 11.28
N HIS A 83 -3.04 -4.01 11.08
CA HIS A 83 -3.09 -2.61 11.48
C HIS A 83 -2.73 -2.45 12.96
N GLY A 84 -1.84 -1.53 13.27
CA GLY A 84 -1.35 -1.29 14.63
C GLY A 84 -0.28 -2.27 15.15
N ALA A 85 0.09 -3.31 14.40
CA ALA A 85 1.15 -4.24 14.81
C ALA A 85 2.54 -3.60 14.84
N ILE A 86 2.79 -2.62 13.97
CA ILE A 86 3.97 -1.76 13.99
C ILE A 86 3.52 -0.39 14.50
N SER A 87 4.27 0.21 15.46
CA SER A 87 4.00 1.57 15.93
C SER A 87 4.02 2.56 14.78
N GLN A 88 3.08 3.49 14.79
CA GLN A 88 3.00 4.59 13.84
C GLN A 88 3.67 5.87 14.37
N ASP A 89 4.40 5.79 15.46
CA ASP A 89 5.11 6.96 16.04
C ASP A 89 6.14 7.50 15.03
N GLY A 90 6.00 8.77 14.70
CA GLY A 90 6.86 9.44 13.71
C GLY A 90 6.39 9.27 12.25
N LEU A 91 5.25 8.60 12.02
CA LEU A 91 4.62 8.55 10.71
C LEU A 91 3.79 9.81 10.47
N GLU A 92 3.97 10.45 9.32
CA GLU A 92 2.99 11.43 8.83
C GLU A 92 1.77 10.67 8.30
N ILE A 93 0.67 10.75 9.03
CA ILE A 93 -0.54 9.95 8.79
C ILE A 93 -1.30 10.48 7.57
N THR A 94 -1.56 9.60 6.63
CA THR A 94 -2.42 9.85 5.47
C THR A 94 -3.89 9.56 5.82
N GLU A 95 -4.17 8.37 6.36
CA GLU A 95 -5.48 7.94 6.87
C GLU A 95 -5.30 6.98 8.05
N ALA A 96 -5.66 7.45 9.25
CA ALA A 96 -5.29 6.78 10.51
C ALA A 96 -5.84 5.36 10.67
N THR A 97 -6.98 5.04 10.05
CA THR A 97 -7.62 3.71 10.18
C THR A 97 -7.10 2.69 9.17
N LEU A 98 -6.35 3.13 8.16
CA LEU A 98 -5.85 2.29 7.08
C LEU A 98 -4.33 2.18 7.07
N ASP A 99 -3.62 3.24 7.46
CA ASP A 99 -2.17 3.31 7.34
C ASP A 99 -1.47 2.23 8.16
N SER A 100 -0.50 1.58 7.54
CA SER A 100 0.41 0.64 8.18
C SER A 100 1.82 0.86 7.68
N ILE A 101 2.81 0.79 8.57
CA ILE A 101 4.21 0.70 8.15
C ILE A 101 4.49 -0.74 7.75
N GLY A 102 5.27 -0.95 6.69
CA GLY A 102 5.67 -2.28 6.25
C GLY A 102 7.08 -2.34 5.70
N PRO A 103 7.84 -3.40 6.00
CA PRO A 103 9.15 -3.64 5.42
C PRO A 103 9.04 -4.22 3.99
N LEU A 104 10.07 -3.89 3.18
CA LEU A 104 10.33 -4.46 1.86
C LEU A 104 11.73 -5.05 1.85
N ALA A 105 11.91 -6.25 1.30
CA ALA A 105 13.21 -6.94 1.23
C ALA A 105 13.31 -7.84 -0.02
N ARG A 106 14.55 -8.22 -0.42
CA ARG A 106 14.78 -9.18 -1.52
C ARG A 106 14.68 -10.63 -1.10
N SER A 107 14.84 -10.92 0.18
CA SER A 107 14.74 -12.26 0.75
C SER A 107 13.67 -12.32 1.85
N LEU A 108 13.12 -13.50 2.10
CA LEU A 108 12.22 -13.72 3.21
C LEU A 108 12.94 -13.62 4.55
N GLU A 109 14.21 -14.02 4.60
CA GLU A 109 15.08 -13.94 5.77
C GLU A 109 15.26 -12.49 6.24
N ASP A 110 15.57 -11.58 5.31
CA ASP A 110 15.72 -10.15 5.63
C ASP A 110 14.38 -9.52 6.01
N LEU A 111 13.29 -9.92 5.32
CA LEU A 111 11.93 -9.45 5.64
C LEU A 111 11.55 -9.87 7.06
N GLU A 112 11.77 -11.13 7.42
CA GLU A 112 11.48 -11.67 8.74
C GLU A 112 12.34 -10.99 9.81
N ALA A 113 13.65 -10.88 9.59
CA ALA A 113 14.58 -10.25 10.52
C ALA A 113 14.15 -8.78 10.82
N CYS A 114 13.79 -8.02 9.78
CA CYS A 114 13.28 -6.67 9.96
C CYS A 114 11.95 -6.65 10.70
N SER A 115 11.04 -7.54 10.34
CA SER A 115 9.70 -7.63 10.96
C SER A 115 9.77 -7.95 12.45
N ARG A 116 10.66 -8.86 12.87
CA ARG A 116 10.88 -9.20 14.29
C ARG A 116 11.41 -8.03 15.13
N ILE A 117 12.05 -7.06 14.50
CA ILE A 117 12.51 -5.83 15.17
C ILE A 117 11.36 -4.81 15.32
N LEU A 118 10.48 -4.74 14.32
CA LEU A 118 9.45 -3.72 14.26
C LEU A 118 8.16 -4.11 15.00
N MET A 119 7.90 -5.40 15.16
CA MET A 119 6.69 -5.91 15.80
C MET A 119 6.96 -7.22 16.53
N ASP A 120 6.03 -7.62 17.41
CA ASP A 120 6.02 -8.96 18.03
C ASP A 120 5.55 -10.01 17.02
N LEU A 121 6.49 -10.49 16.21
CA LEU A 121 6.22 -11.53 15.23
C LEU A 121 6.21 -12.89 15.91
N LYS A 122 5.04 -13.51 15.96
CA LYS A 122 4.86 -14.85 16.52
C LYS A 122 5.52 -15.92 15.65
N ASP A 123 5.85 -17.05 16.25
CA ASP A 123 6.35 -18.17 15.49
C ASP A 123 5.30 -18.71 14.49
N PRO A 124 5.76 -19.24 13.34
CA PRO A 124 4.86 -19.75 12.31
C PRO A 124 3.89 -20.78 12.86
N GLN A 125 2.61 -20.61 12.55
CA GLN A 125 1.56 -21.60 12.82
C GLN A 125 1.34 -22.42 11.55
N ALA A 126 0.88 -23.65 11.69
CA ALA A 126 0.44 -24.43 10.55
C ALA A 126 -0.74 -23.74 9.86
N ILE A 127 -0.70 -23.64 8.53
CA ILE A 127 -1.80 -23.11 7.72
C ILE A 127 -2.67 -24.30 7.33
N ASP A 128 -3.86 -24.38 7.90
CA ASP A 128 -4.78 -25.51 7.68
C ASP A 128 -5.60 -25.33 6.40
N ASN A 129 -5.95 -24.09 6.06
CA ASN A 129 -6.77 -23.78 4.89
C ASN A 129 -6.24 -22.57 4.12
N ILE A 130 -6.15 -22.72 2.81
CA ILE A 130 -5.88 -21.60 1.88
C ILE A 130 -7.10 -21.47 0.98
N VAL A 131 -7.67 -20.28 0.93
CA VAL A 131 -8.85 -19.97 0.11
C VAL A 131 -8.51 -19.02 -1.04
N LEU A 132 -9.20 -19.19 -2.14
CA LEU A 132 -9.06 -18.37 -3.34
C LEU A 132 -10.03 -17.18 -3.28
N LEU A 133 -9.55 -15.97 -3.52
CA LEU A 133 -10.43 -14.82 -3.72
C LEU A 133 -11.00 -14.84 -5.13
N GLU A 134 -12.34 -14.92 -5.26
CA GLU A 134 -13.00 -15.12 -6.55
C GLU A 134 -13.48 -13.86 -7.24
N ASN A 135 -14.13 -12.94 -6.58
CA ASN A 135 -14.80 -11.82 -7.25
C ASN A 135 -13.84 -10.72 -7.75
N LEU A 136 -12.90 -11.12 -8.62
CA LEU A 136 -11.96 -10.24 -9.31
C LEU A 136 -12.55 -9.64 -10.61
N GLY A 137 -13.78 -10.03 -11.01
CA GLY A 137 -14.34 -9.77 -12.33
C GLY A 137 -14.70 -8.30 -12.60
N ASP A 138 -14.77 -7.47 -11.59
CA ASP A 138 -15.01 -6.02 -11.70
C ASP A 138 -13.72 -5.20 -11.85
N VAL A 139 -12.55 -5.87 -11.81
CA VAL A 139 -11.23 -5.23 -11.99
C VAL A 139 -10.70 -5.58 -13.36
N GLU A 140 -10.38 -4.57 -14.14
CA GLU A 140 -9.70 -4.75 -15.41
C GLU A 140 -8.26 -5.23 -15.17
N CYS A 141 -7.99 -6.48 -15.55
CA CYS A 141 -6.69 -7.12 -15.42
C CYS A 141 -6.25 -7.70 -16.75
N GLU A 142 -4.94 -7.61 -17.04
CA GLU A 142 -4.36 -8.34 -18.16
C GLU A 142 -4.51 -9.86 -17.94
N SER A 143 -4.75 -10.60 -19.02
CA SER A 143 -4.94 -12.05 -18.97
C SER A 143 -3.77 -12.78 -18.31
N SER A 144 -2.55 -12.31 -18.55
CA SER A 144 -1.32 -12.85 -17.94
C SER A 144 -1.29 -12.73 -16.42
N VAL A 145 -1.84 -11.64 -15.86
CA VAL A 145 -1.93 -11.43 -14.40
C VAL A 145 -2.90 -12.43 -13.78
N LEU A 146 -4.09 -12.57 -14.38
CA LEU A 146 -5.09 -13.54 -13.91
C LEU A 146 -4.61 -14.99 -14.04
N GLU A 147 -3.90 -15.32 -15.12
CA GLU A 147 -3.31 -16.64 -15.31
C GLU A 147 -2.25 -16.96 -14.24
N ASN A 148 -1.36 -16.01 -13.95
CA ASN A 148 -0.35 -16.18 -12.91
C ASN A 148 -0.98 -16.27 -11.52
N TYR A 149 -2.02 -15.50 -11.24
CA TYR A 149 -2.80 -15.64 -10.01
C TYR A 149 -3.35 -17.06 -9.85
N ARG A 150 -4.01 -17.60 -10.88
CA ARG A 150 -4.54 -18.98 -10.85
C ARG A 150 -3.45 -20.03 -10.67
N LYS A 151 -2.30 -19.86 -11.33
CA LYS A 151 -1.13 -20.74 -11.15
C LYS A 151 -0.61 -20.71 -9.70
N ALA A 152 -0.51 -19.51 -9.10
CA ALA A 152 -0.09 -19.37 -7.70
C ALA A 152 -1.08 -20.06 -6.75
N CYS A 153 -2.38 -19.86 -6.93
CA CYS A 153 -3.42 -20.51 -6.14
C CYS A 153 -3.36 -22.04 -6.26
N ALA A 154 -3.15 -22.57 -7.46
CA ALA A 154 -2.99 -24.01 -7.67
C ALA A 154 -1.72 -24.55 -7.00
N ALA A 155 -0.62 -23.80 -6.99
CA ALA A 155 0.64 -24.21 -6.37
C ALA A 155 0.55 -24.34 -4.83
N VAL A 156 -0.34 -23.56 -4.19
CA VAL A 156 -0.57 -23.61 -2.74
C VAL A 156 -1.75 -24.51 -2.35
N ASN A 157 -2.31 -25.27 -3.30
CA ASN A 157 -3.46 -26.16 -3.08
C ASN A 157 -4.65 -25.48 -2.39
N ALA A 158 -5.03 -24.29 -2.87
CA ALA A 158 -6.23 -23.61 -2.39
C ALA A 158 -7.46 -24.53 -2.58
N VAL A 159 -8.14 -24.86 -1.49
CA VAL A 159 -9.20 -25.89 -1.46
C VAL A 159 -10.60 -25.33 -1.49
N ASP A 160 -10.75 -24.04 -1.27
CA ASP A 160 -12.03 -23.35 -1.18
C ASP A 160 -11.93 -21.96 -1.80
N SER A 161 -13.07 -21.29 -1.92
CA SER A 161 -13.13 -19.94 -2.46
C SER A 161 -13.87 -18.98 -1.53
N PHE A 162 -13.50 -17.72 -1.64
CA PHE A 162 -14.03 -16.62 -0.83
C PHE A 162 -14.35 -15.43 -1.73
N SER A 163 -15.49 -14.81 -1.51
CA SER A 163 -15.89 -13.57 -2.18
C SER A 163 -16.09 -12.45 -1.18
N LEU A 164 -15.54 -11.29 -1.47
CA LEU A 164 -15.81 -10.08 -0.67
C LEU A 164 -17.28 -9.66 -0.79
N PRO A 165 -17.86 -9.02 0.24
CA PRO A 165 -19.27 -8.61 0.24
C PRO A 165 -19.59 -7.49 -0.76
N TYR A 166 -18.58 -6.83 -1.29
CA TYR A 166 -18.70 -5.74 -2.26
C TYR A 166 -17.72 -5.91 -3.42
N PRO A 167 -18.00 -5.32 -4.61
CA PRO A 167 -17.04 -5.24 -5.70
C PRO A 167 -15.74 -4.57 -5.27
N LEU A 168 -14.60 -5.08 -5.75
CA LEU A 168 -13.27 -4.53 -5.41
C LEU A 168 -13.12 -3.06 -5.78
N THR A 169 -13.69 -2.64 -6.91
CA THR A 169 -13.71 -1.24 -7.35
C THR A 169 -14.46 -0.35 -6.36
N ARG A 170 -15.55 -0.85 -5.76
CA ARG A 170 -16.32 -0.11 -4.76
C ARG A 170 -15.57 0.02 -3.43
N ILE A 171 -14.92 -1.07 -2.99
CA ILE A 171 -14.07 -1.08 -1.78
C ILE A 171 -12.91 -0.09 -1.94
N ARG A 172 -12.21 -0.17 -3.07
CA ARG A 172 -11.11 0.75 -3.41
C ARG A 172 -11.57 2.21 -3.42
N TYR A 173 -12.74 2.48 -3.98
CA TYR A 173 -13.29 3.82 -4.03
C TYR A 173 -13.61 4.36 -2.62
N ALA A 174 -14.18 3.54 -1.73
CA ALA A 174 -14.45 3.92 -0.35
C ALA A 174 -13.15 4.28 0.40
N GLY A 175 -12.09 3.47 0.24
CA GLY A 175 -10.77 3.77 0.79
C GLY A 175 -10.16 5.07 0.24
N PHE A 176 -10.25 5.28 -1.08
CA PHE A 176 -9.80 6.52 -1.70
C PHE A 176 -10.54 7.76 -1.16
N ILE A 177 -11.85 7.68 -0.98
CA ILE A 177 -12.66 8.78 -0.43
C ILE A 177 -12.25 9.08 1.02
N SER A 178 -12.05 8.04 1.86
CA SER A 178 -11.56 8.22 3.24
C SER A 178 -10.21 8.93 3.26
N THR A 179 -9.26 8.47 2.46
CA THR A 179 -7.92 9.05 2.32
C THR A 179 -7.96 10.50 1.81
N SER A 180 -8.75 10.76 0.76
CA SER A 180 -8.94 12.12 0.21
C SER A 180 -9.48 13.09 1.26
N LEU A 181 -10.46 12.64 2.06
CA LEU A 181 -11.04 13.45 3.14
C LEU A 181 -10.04 13.70 4.27
N ALA A 182 -9.29 12.69 4.67
CA ALA A 182 -8.29 12.80 5.72
C ALA A 182 -7.16 13.78 5.32
N LEU A 183 -6.59 13.61 4.13
CA LEU A 183 -5.54 14.50 3.59
C LEU A 183 -6.04 15.93 3.41
N SER A 184 -7.28 16.14 2.96
CA SER A 184 -7.84 17.49 2.83
C SER A 184 -7.87 18.27 4.15
N LYS A 185 -7.94 17.56 5.26
CA LYS A 185 -7.92 18.14 6.61
C LYS A 185 -6.51 18.30 7.14
N SER A 186 -5.68 17.25 7.05
CA SER A 186 -4.31 17.26 7.61
C SER A 186 -3.41 18.26 6.90
N LEU A 187 -3.54 18.42 5.58
CA LEU A 187 -2.71 19.33 4.79
C LEU A 187 -3.30 20.77 4.68
N ALA A 188 -4.48 21.03 5.24
CA ALA A 188 -5.16 22.32 5.08
C ALA A 188 -4.29 23.52 5.52
N GLU A 189 -3.62 23.42 6.68
CA GLU A 189 -2.75 24.50 7.17
C GLU A 189 -1.47 24.67 6.34
N LEU A 190 -0.88 23.57 5.86
CA LEU A 190 0.30 23.60 5.01
C LEU A 190 -0.03 24.28 3.67
N ILE A 191 -1.17 23.93 3.08
CA ILE A 191 -1.65 24.54 1.83
C ILE A 191 -1.91 26.04 2.02
N ALA A 192 -2.53 26.42 3.14
CA ALA A 192 -2.79 27.84 3.44
C ALA A 192 -1.50 28.65 3.59
N LYS A 193 -0.44 28.05 4.17
CA LYS A 193 0.87 28.70 4.35
C LYS A 193 1.70 28.72 3.07
N ASN A 194 1.64 27.68 2.26
CA ASN A 194 2.39 27.55 1.01
C ASN A 194 1.55 26.82 -0.06
N PRO A 195 0.69 27.54 -0.79
CA PRO A 195 -0.18 26.95 -1.81
C PRO A 195 0.58 26.23 -2.95
N ASP A 196 1.82 26.63 -3.20
CA ASP A 196 2.65 26.04 -4.26
C ASP A 196 3.51 24.85 -3.74
N GLY A 197 3.43 24.57 -2.45
CA GLY A 197 4.16 23.47 -1.81
C GLY A 197 3.59 22.08 -2.06
N ILE A 198 2.44 21.98 -2.73
CA ILE A 198 1.84 20.74 -3.20
C ILE A 198 1.35 20.86 -4.63
N SER A 199 1.32 19.75 -5.35
CA SER A 199 0.93 19.75 -6.76
C SER A 199 -0.57 20.01 -6.96
N ASP A 200 -0.92 20.52 -8.14
CA ASP A 200 -2.33 20.68 -8.53
C ASP A 200 -3.04 19.31 -8.66
N HIS A 201 -2.29 18.26 -9.00
CA HIS A 201 -2.81 16.91 -9.04
C HIS A 201 -3.25 16.43 -7.64
N LEU A 202 -2.39 16.60 -6.62
CA LEU A 202 -2.75 16.24 -5.25
C LEU A 202 -3.92 17.10 -4.73
N LYS A 203 -3.90 18.42 -4.99
CA LYS A 203 -5.03 19.31 -4.67
C LYS A 203 -6.33 18.79 -5.27
N TYR A 204 -6.30 18.38 -6.54
CA TYR A 204 -7.47 17.81 -7.22
C TYR A 204 -7.95 16.52 -6.54
N LEU A 205 -7.06 15.56 -6.25
CA LEU A 205 -7.41 14.31 -5.60
C LEU A 205 -8.03 14.52 -4.21
N MET A 206 -7.56 15.51 -3.47
CA MET A 206 -8.11 15.87 -2.17
C MET A 206 -9.51 16.52 -2.22
N THR A 207 -10.03 16.89 -3.40
CA THR A 207 -11.39 17.44 -3.51
C THR A 207 -12.49 16.37 -3.43
N PHE A 208 -12.18 15.11 -3.64
CA PHE A 208 -13.20 14.06 -3.75
C PHE A 208 -13.89 13.75 -2.41
N GLY A 209 -13.12 13.60 -1.34
CA GLY A 209 -13.65 13.35 -0.01
C GLY A 209 -14.60 14.45 0.48
N PRO A 210 -14.19 15.74 0.49
CA PRO A 210 -15.04 16.85 0.92
C PRO A 210 -16.32 17.05 0.09
N LYS A 211 -16.34 16.60 -1.16
CA LYS A 211 -17.54 16.70 -2.03
C LYS A 211 -18.59 15.61 -1.77
N ARG A 212 -18.25 14.60 -0.99
CA ARG A 212 -19.19 13.52 -0.65
C ARG A 212 -20.24 14.01 0.32
N SER A 213 -21.49 13.58 0.14
CA SER A 213 -22.55 13.87 1.11
C SER A 213 -22.30 13.11 2.42
N PRO A 214 -22.86 13.59 3.56
CA PRO A 214 -22.74 12.85 4.83
C PRO A 214 -23.27 11.42 4.77
N SER A 215 -24.34 11.17 4.00
CA SER A 215 -24.90 9.83 3.80
C SER A 215 -23.96 8.93 3.02
N ASP A 216 -23.34 9.44 1.94
CA ASP A 216 -22.39 8.68 1.15
C ASP A 216 -21.11 8.36 1.94
N LEU A 217 -20.63 9.30 2.76
CA LEU A 217 -19.49 9.04 3.65
C LEU A 217 -19.80 7.98 4.70
N ALA A 218 -21.03 7.95 5.21
CA ALA A 218 -21.46 6.91 6.14
C ALA A 218 -21.50 5.53 5.46
N GLU A 219 -21.97 5.47 4.21
CA GLU A 219 -21.95 4.24 3.40
C GLU A 219 -20.52 3.79 3.09
N ASP A 220 -19.62 4.71 2.69
CA ASP A 220 -18.22 4.38 2.42
C ASP A 220 -17.54 3.77 3.68
N ARG A 221 -17.77 4.34 4.85
CA ARG A 221 -17.26 3.81 6.13
C ARG A 221 -17.84 2.44 6.47
N LYS A 222 -19.14 2.25 6.24
CA LYS A 222 -19.81 0.96 6.45
C LYS A 222 -19.18 -0.13 5.58
N ILE A 223 -18.94 0.15 4.30
CA ILE A 223 -18.29 -0.79 3.38
C ILE A 223 -16.89 -1.19 3.89
N LEU A 224 -16.08 -0.22 4.31
CA LEU A 224 -14.74 -0.51 4.83
C LEU A 224 -14.79 -1.37 6.11
N ALA A 225 -15.72 -1.08 7.02
CA ALA A 225 -15.91 -1.86 8.24
C ALA A 225 -16.35 -3.29 7.92
N GLU A 226 -17.38 -3.48 7.11
CA GLU A 226 -17.89 -4.82 6.77
C GLU A 226 -16.86 -5.67 6.01
N VAL A 227 -16.01 -5.05 5.18
CA VAL A 227 -14.90 -5.76 4.53
C VAL A 227 -13.83 -6.15 5.54
N SER A 228 -13.51 -5.27 6.49
CA SER A 228 -12.53 -5.58 7.55
C SER A 228 -12.97 -6.71 8.47
N ASP A 229 -14.27 -6.89 8.67
CA ASP A 229 -14.83 -7.94 9.53
C ASP A 229 -14.78 -9.35 8.88
N VAL A 230 -14.59 -9.43 7.55
CA VAL A 230 -14.58 -10.70 6.81
C VAL A 230 -13.21 -11.08 6.23
N VAL A 231 -12.20 -10.22 6.37
CA VAL A 231 -10.80 -10.44 5.96
C VAL A 231 -9.91 -10.59 7.19
#